data_59f59e20105cb04f639c6b92f9739a96
#
_entry.id   59f59e20105cb04f639c6b92f9739a96
#
_cell.length_a   1.000
_cell.length_b   1.000
_cell.length_c   1.000
_cell.angle_alpha   90.00
_cell.angle_beta   90.00
_cell.angle_gamma   90.00
#
_symmetry.space_group_name_H-M   'P 1'
#
loop_
_entity.id
_entity.type
_entity.pdbx_description
1 polymer ?
#
loop_
_entity_poly.entity_id
_entity_poly.type
_entity_poly.pdbx_seq_one_letter_code
_entity_poly.pdbx_strand_id
1 'polypeptide(L)'
;QEKSKLILGESHRYHIKPFDGLKVDKEALEFLKLDLNHPLRNAVEEEYALQESFKIINKHKSKYECSRAILVGHNAFFDHSFMLEACIRNNIKKSPFHSFSMIDTVSLGVLATKQTVLAKICKELDIDYDNDEAHSAAYDAMVTAQVFCKIINDFDGIN
;
A
#
# COMPACT_ATOMS: atom_id res chain seq x y z
N GLN A 1 16.74 21.45 -15.93
CA GLN A 1 15.65 21.32 -14.92
C GLN A 1 16.05 20.19 -13.98
N GLU A 2 16.27 20.50 -12.69
CA GLU A 2 16.44 19.45 -11.68
C GLU A 2 15.17 18.60 -11.68
N LYS A 3 15.33 17.27 -11.89
CA LYS A 3 14.21 16.33 -11.75
C LYS A 3 13.73 16.39 -10.31
N SER A 4 12.47 16.73 -10.08
CA SER A 4 11.87 16.64 -8.76
C SER A 4 11.90 15.19 -8.29
N LYS A 5 12.57 14.92 -7.16
CA LYS A 5 12.63 13.58 -6.57
C LYS A 5 11.32 13.24 -5.86
N LEU A 6 10.91 11.99 -5.96
CA LEU A 6 9.85 11.43 -5.12
C LEU A 6 10.36 11.28 -3.69
N ILE A 7 9.52 11.66 -2.74
CA ILE A 7 9.78 11.52 -1.31
C ILE A 7 8.64 10.77 -0.64
N LEU A 8 8.95 10.05 0.44
CA LEU A 8 7.93 9.43 1.28
C LEU A 8 7.14 10.50 2.01
N GLY A 9 5.81 10.31 2.03
CA GLY A 9 4.90 11.14 2.82
C GLY A 9 4.63 10.56 4.20
N GLU A 10 3.50 10.97 4.78
CA GLU A 10 3.02 10.48 6.08
C GLU A 10 2.50 9.04 5.93
N SER A 11 2.70 8.22 6.97
CA SER A 11 2.14 6.88 7.07
C SER A 11 0.88 6.89 7.91
N HIS A 12 -0.17 6.23 7.41
CA HIS A 12 -1.45 6.08 8.10
C HIS A 12 -1.80 4.60 8.19
N ARG A 13 -2.29 4.16 9.36
CA ARG A 13 -2.67 2.78 9.61
C ARG A 13 -3.99 2.72 10.35
N TYR A 14 -4.84 1.80 9.94
CA TYR A 14 -6.10 1.48 10.62
C TYR A 14 -6.19 -0.01 10.91
N HIS A 15 -6.63 -0.37 12.10
CA HIS A 15 -7.13 -1.69 12.40
C HIS A 15 -8.61 -1.71 12.04
N ILE A 16 -9.02 -2.59 11.16
CA ILE A 16 -10.39 -2.68 10.65
C ILE A 16 -11.12 -3.81 11.37
N LYS A 17 -12.34 -3.54 11.83
CA LYS A 17 -13.21 -4.57 12.37
C LYS A 17 -13.62 -5.56 11.28
N PRO A 18 -13.70 -6.86 11.57
CA PRO A 18 -14.31 -7.82 10.66
C PRO A 18 -15.73 -7.38 10.30
N PHE A 19 -16.08 -7.44 9.02
CA PHE A 19 -17.46 -7.21 8.58
C PHE A 19 -18.34 -8.44 8.82
N ASP A 20 -19.65 -8.26 8.90
CA ASP A 20 -20.60 -9.34 9.15
C ASP A 20 -20.53 -10.40 8.05
N GLY A 21 -20.39 -11.66 8.45
CA GLY A 21 -20.27 -12.79 7.53
C GLY A 21 -18.85 -13.06 7.01
N LEU A 22 -17.82 -12.31 7.48
CA LEU A 22 -16.43 -12.61 7.14
C LEU A 22 -16.06 -14.03 7.57
N LYS A 23 -15.59 -14.83 6.64
CA LYS A 23 -14.95 -16.11 6.95
C LYS A 23 -13.50 -15.85 7.32
N VAL A 24 -13.20 -16.08 8.58
CA VAL A 24 -11.84 -15.87 9.11
C VAL A 24 -11.04 -17.16 8.94
N ASP A 25 -9.91 -17.05 8.28
CA ASP A 25 -8.92 -18.13 8.19
C ASP A 25 -8.00 -18.06 9.42
N LYS A 26 -8.06 -19.12 10.24
CA LYS A 26 -7.29 -19.21 11.49
C LYS A 26 -5.79 -19.31 11.24
N GLU A 27 -5.37 -20.06 10.21
CA GLU A 27 -3.97 -20.21 9.86
C GLU A 27 -3.37 -18.87 9.42
N ALA A 28 -4.15 -18.08 8.66
CA ALA A 28 -3.75 -16.72 8.26
C ALA A 28 -3.61 -15.79 9.48
N LEU A 29 -4.52 -15.86 10.46
CA LEU A 29 -4.40 -15.07 11.69
C LEU A 29 -3.17 -15.44 12.52
N GLU A 30 -2.89 -16.73 12.65
CA GLU A 30 -1.71 -17.24 13.35
C GLU A 30 -0.42 -16.79 12.64
N PHE A 31 -0.37 -16.92 11.32
CA PHE A 31 0.76 -16.47 10.51
C PHE A 31 1.02 -14.97 10.65
N LEU A 32 -0.04 -14.17 10.62
CA LEU A 32 0.04 -12.72 10.78
C LEU A 32 0.17 -12.28 12.25
N LYS A 33 0.15 -13.22 13.21
CA LYS A 33 0.14 -12.95 14.67
C LYS A 33 -0.96 -11.95 15.05
N LEU A 34 -2.13 -12.04 14.41
CA LEU A 34 -3.22 -11.09 14.54
C LEU A 34 -4.32 -11.61 15.46
N ASP A 35 -4.49 -10.95 16.61
CA ASP A 35 -5.65 -11.16 17.48
C ASP A 35 -6.73 -10.11 17.18
N LEU A 36 -7.82 -10.55 16.55
CA LEU A 36 -8.94 -9.67 16.19
C LEU A 36 -9.69 -9.14 17.42
N ASN A 37 -9.59 -9.81 18.57
CA ASN A 37 -10.31 -9.48 19.80
C ASN A 37 -9.42 -8.74 20.82
N HIS A 38 -8.18 -8.44 20.47
CA HIS A 38 -7.26 -7.77 21.39
C HIS A 38 -7.82 -6.40 21.84
N PRO A 39 -7.94 -6.12 23.15
CA PRO A 39 -8.63 -4.92 23.66
C PRO A 39 -7.94 -3.60 23.25
N LEU A 40 -6.63 -3.62 23.01
CA LEU A 40 -5.86 -2.45 22.59
C LEU A 40 -5.80 -2.26 21.06
N ARG A 41 -6.55 -3.06 20.31
CA ARG A 41 -6.49 -3.01 18.84
C ARG A 41 -7.08 -1.70 18.28
N ASN A 42 -7.99 -1.04 19.00
CA ASN A 42 -8.66 0.20 18.57
C ASN A 42 -9.19 0.11 17.13
N ALA A 43 -9.84 -1.02 16.81
CA ALA A 43 -10.33 -1.28 15.48
C ALA A 43 -11.53 -0.39 15.15
N VAL A 44 -11.52 0.15 13.93
CA VAL A 44 -12.58 1.02 13.39
C VAL A 44 -13.42 0.27 12.35
N GLU A 45 -14.58 0.82 12.03
CA GLU A 45 -15.41 0.32 10.94
C GLU A 45 -14.68 0.48 9.58
N GLU A 46 -14.88 -0.47 8.67
CA GLU A 46 -14.26 -0.47 7.35
C GLU A 46 -14.59 0.82 6.58
N GLU A 47 -15.85 1.27 6.64
CA GLU A 47 -16.31 2.50 6.01
C GLU A 47 -15.50 3.72 6.50
N TYR A 48 -15.32 3.84 7.81
CA TYR A 48 -14.55 4.94 8.41
C TYR A 48 -13.10 4.95 7.91
N ALA A 49 -12.44 3.78 7.93
CA ALA A 49 -11.06 3.67 7.48
C ALA A 49 -10.89 4.08 6.00
N LEU A 50 -11.83 3.66 5.14
CA LEU A 50 -11.82 4.03 3.72
C LEU A 50 -12.06 5.53 3.52
N GLN A 51 -13.08 6.09 4.18
CA GLN A 51 -13.43 7.51 4.05
C GLN A 51 -12.28 8.41 4.51
N GLU A 52 -11.67 8.14 5.67
CA GLU A 52 -10.53 8.93 6.17
C GLU A 52 -9.30 8.79 5.26
N SER A 53 -8.98 7.57 4.81
CA SER A 53 -7.89 7.36 3.83
C SER A 53 -8.13 8.15 2.54
N PHE A 54 -9.34 8.09 1.99
CA PHE A 54 -9.69 8.82 0.76
C PHE A 54 -9.67 10.33 0.93
N LYS A 55 -10.08 10.82 2.09
CA LYS A 55 -10.01 12.25 2.46
C LYS A 55 -8.56 12.74 2.50
N ILE A 56 -7.64 11.96 3.11
CA ILE A 56 -6.21 12.27 3.14
C ILE A 56 -5.64 12.33 1.71
N ILE A 57 -5.92 11.31 0.90
CA ILE A 57 -5.46 11.26 -0.50
C ILE A 57 -5.99 12.45 -1.31
N ASN A 58 -7.28 12.76 -1.19
CA ASN A 58 -7.88 13.88 -1.91
C ASN A 58 -7.29 15.24 -1.46
N LYS A 59 -6.96 15.39 -0.17
CA LYS A 59 -6.26 16.57 0.34
C LYS A 59 -4.90 16.73 -0.33
N HIS A 60 -4.12 15.66 -0.44
CA HIS A 60 -2.82 15.68 -1.12
C HIS A 60 -2.97 15.93 -2.63
N LYS A 61 -3.94 15.28 -3.29
CA LYS A 61 -4.26 15.57 -4.69
C LYS A 61 -4.49 17.07 -4.93
N SER A 62 -5.32 17.68 -4.10
CA SER A 62 -5.63 19.12 -4.22
C SER A 62 -4.41 19.99 -3.92
N LYS A 63 -3.63 19.64 -2.88
CA LYS A 63 -2.42 20.39 -2.52
C LYS A 63 -1.38 20.43 -3.64
N TYR A 64 -1.23 19.33 -4.39
CA TYR A 64 -0.26 19.20 -5.46
C TYR A 64 -0.87 19.35 -6.86
N GLU A 65 -2.11 19.84 -6.96
CA GLU A 65 -2.84 20.06 -8.22
C GLU A 65 -2.89 18.83 -9.14
N CYS A 66 -2.92 17.63 -8.53
CA CYS A 66 -2.97 16.38 -9.27
C CYS A 66 -4.40 16.03 -9.69
N SER A 67 -4.58 15.60 -10.94
CA SER A 67 -5.88 15.17 -11.46
C SER A 67 -6.34 13.83 -10.89
N ARG A 68 -5.38 12.96 -10.48
CA ARG A 68 -5.64 11.61 -9.97
C ARG A 68 -4.57 11.16 -9.00
N ALA A 69 -4.90 10.18 -8.15
CA ALA A 69 -3.95 9.38 -7.40
C ALA A 69 -3.72 8.05 -8.14
N ILE A 70 -2.52 7.54 -8.07
CA ILE A 70 -2.14 6.22 -8.59
C ILE A 70 -1.79 5.34 -7.40
N LEU A 71 -2.45 4.17 -7.32
CA LEU A 71 -2.10 3.16 -6.33
C LEU A 71 -0.75 2.55 -6.67
N VAL A 72 0.13 2.46 -5.68
CA VAL A 72 1.40 1.75 -5.77
C VAL A 72 1.38 0.61 -4.76
N GLY A 73 1.75 -0.60 -5.17
CA GLY A 73 1.79 -1.77 -4.31
C GLY A 73 2.80 -2.80 -4.77
N HIS A 74 3.11 -3.77 -3.94
CA HIS A 74 3.86 -4.96 -4.30
C HIS A 74 2.86 -6.08 -4.58
N ASN A 75 2.63 -6.40 -5.85
CA ASN A 75 1.46 -7.11 -6.35
C ASN A 75 0.18 -6.24 -6.19
N ALA A 76 0.25 -5.01 -6.69
CA ALA A 76 -0.74 -3.94 -6.48
C ALA A 76 -2.19 -4.32 -6.85
N PHE A 77 -2.38 -5.28 -7.75
CA PHE A 77 -3.70 -5.81 -8.10
C PHE A 77 -4.40 -6.43 -6.89
N PHE A 78 -3.66 -7.09 -6.01
CA PHE A 78 -4.20 -7.68 -4.79
C PHE A 78 -4.82 -6.60 -3.89
N ASP A 79 -4.05 -5.57 -3.55
CA ASP A 79 -4.52 -4.45 -2.71
C ASP A 79 -5.69 -3.70 -3.35
N HIS A 80 -5.61 -3.47 -4.66
CA HIS A 80 -6.68 -2.80 -5.40
C HIS A 80 -7.98 -3.58 -5.36
N SER A 81 -7.93 -4.91 -5.52
CA SER A 81 -9.13 -5.76 -5.50
C SER A 81 -9.82 -5.74 -4.13
N PHE A 82 -9.05 -5.85 -3.04
CA PHE A 82 -9.59 -5.76 -1.69
C PHE A 82 -10.20 -4.39 -1.39
N MET A 83 -9.53 -3.32 -1.80
CA MET A 83 -10.06 -1.96 -1.65
C MET A 83 -11.36 -1.78 -2.44
N LEU A 84 -11.44 -2.32 -3.66
CA LEU A 84 -12.64 -2.23 -4.49
C LEU A 84 -13.82 -2.97 -3.85
N GLU A 85 -13.60 -4.19 -3.36
CA GLU A 85 -14.62 -4.97 -2.66
C GLU A 85 -15.09 -4.28 -1.37
N ALA A 86 -14.18 -3.66 -0.63
CA ALA A 86 -14.52 -2.88 0.54
C ALA A 86 -15.36 -1.64 0.17
N CYS A 87 -15.04 -0.96 -0.93
CA CYS A 87 -15.85 0.14 -1.44
C CYS A 87 -17.26 -0.30 -1.83
N ILE A 88 -17.39 -1.47 -2.48
CA ILE A 88 -18.68 -2.05 -2.88
C ILE A 88 -19.53 -2.35 -1.63
N ARG A 89 -18.97 -3.05 -0.63
CA ARG A 89 -19.67 -3.37 0.62
C ARG A 89 -20.20 -2.13 1.34
N ASN A 90 -19.44 -1.05 1.32
CA ASN A 90 -19.79 0.19 2.01
C ASN A 90 -20.47 1.23 1.10
N ASN A 91 -20.90 0.83 -0.10
CA ASN A 91 -21.58 1.71 -1.08
C ASN A 91 -20.80 3.01 -1.38
N ILE A 92 -19.46 2.95 -1.33
CA ILE A 92 -18.57 4.08 -1.65
C ILE A 92 -18.35 4.11 -3.16
N LYS A 93 -19.00 5.05 -3.84
CA LYS A 93 -18.99 5.14 -5.31
C LYS A 93 -17.78 5.87 -5.91
N LYS A 94 -17.04 6.64 -5.11
CA LYS A 94 -15.95 7.48 -5.59
C LYS A 94 -14.66 7.14 -4.85
N SER A 95 -13.75 6.45 -5.53
CA SER A 95 -12.37 6.27 -5.10
C SER A 95 -11.50 7.41 -5.62
N PRO A 96 -10.49 7.89 -4.86
CA PRO A 96 -9.51 8.85 -5.34
C PRO A 96 -8.53 8.25 -6.35
N PHE A 97 -8.41 6.92 -6.36
CA PHE A 97 -7.51 6.20 -7.25
C PHE A 97 -8.07 6.06 -8.66
N HIS A 98 -7.18 5.96 -9.61
CA HIS A 98 -7.55 5.61 -10.98
C HIS A 98 -8.07 4.17 -11.03
N SER A 99 -9.15 3.93 -11.79
CA SER A 99 -9.87 2.64 -11.78
C SER A 99 -9.08 1.45 -12.33
N PHE A 100 -8.08 1.69 -13.18
CA PHE A 100 -7.28 0.64 -13.81
C PHE A 100 -5.78 0.97 -13.94
N SER A 101 -5.36 2.18 -13.56
CA SER A 101 -3.93 2.52 -13.56
C SER A 101 -3.37 2.36 -12.16
N MET A 102 -2.49 1.40 -12.00
CA MET A 102 -1.72 1.17 -10.79
C MET A 102 -0.27 0.89 -11.15
N ILE A 103 0.62 1.07 -10.20
CA ILE A 103 2.04 0.78 -10.36
C ILE A 103 2.40 -0.40 -9.47
N ASP A 104 2.99 -1.42 -10.07
CA ASP A 104 3.40 -2.63 -9.38
C ASP A 104 4.90 -2.68 -9.20
N THR A 105 5.35 -2.71 -7.94
CA THR A 105 6.76 -2.77 -7.60
C THR A 105 7.40 -4.13 -7.90
N VAL A 106 6.62 -5.20 -8.12
CA VAL A 106 7.15 -6.48 -8.65
C VAL A 106 7.73 -6.25 -10.04
N SER A 107 6.97 -5.59 -10.93
CA SER A 107 7.41 -5.30 -12.29
C SER A 107 8.60 -4.34 -12.32
N LEU A 108 8.56 -3.29 -11.50
CA LEU A 108 9.69 -2.34 -11.37
C LEU A 108 10.93 -3.03 -10.79
N GLY A 109 10.75 -3.91 -9.81
CA GLY A 109 11.82 -4.70 -9.19
C GLY A 109 12.51 -5.61 -10.21
N VAL A 110 11.75 -6.29 -11.08
CA VAL A 110 12.33 -7.11 -12.16
C VAL A 110 13.19 -6.26 -13.10
N LEU A 111 12.72 -5.07 -13.46
CA LEU A 111 13.48 -4.17 -14.34
C LEU A 111 14.77 -3.68 -13.68
N ALA A 112 14.70 -3.29 -12.40
CA ALA A 112 15.83 -2.70 -11.70
C ALA A 112 16.83 -3.74 -11.16
N THR A 113 16.35 -4.91 -10.68
CA THR A 113 17.15 -5.86 -9.87
C THR A 113 17.06 -7.30 -10.35
N LYS A 114 16.17 -7.61 -11.32
CA LYS A 114 15.83 -8.97 -11.76
C LYS A 114 15.22 -9.86 -10.65
N GLN A 115 14.67 -9.23 -9.60
CA GLN A 115 14.01 -9.89 -8.47
C GLN A 115 12.52 -9.57 -8.46
N THR A 116 11.72 -10.48 -7.87
CA THR A 116 10.25 -10.33 -7.70
C THR A 116 9.83 -10.35 -6.24
N VAL A 117 10.69 -10.77 -5.33
CA VAL A 117 10.42 -10.87 -3.90
C VAL A 117 10.88 -9.59 -3.21
N LEU A 118 10.00 -8.93 -2.45
CA LEU A 118 10.25 -7.63 -1.83
C LEU A 118 11.57 -7.59 -1.06
N ALA A 119 11.83 -8.55 -0.17
CA ALA A 119 13.07 -8.64 0.59
C ALA A 119 14.32 -8.72 -0.29
N LYS A 120 14.24 -9.44 -1.43
CA LYS A 120 15.35 -9.57 -2.37
C LYS A 120 15.57 -8.27 -3.15
N ILE A 121 14.48 -7.60 -3.54
CA ILE A 121 14.56 -6.27 -4.19
C ILE A 121 15.21 -5.28 -3.25
N CYS A 122 14.80 -5.25 -1.97
CA CYS A 122 15.40 -4.38 -0.96
C CYS A 122 16.89 -4.60 -0.83
N LYS A 123 17.33 -5.87 -0.75
CA LYS A 123 18.75 -6.22 -0.68
C LYS A 123 19.56 -5.69 -1.87
N GLU A 124 19.03 -5.84 -3.09
CA GLU A 124 19.72 -5.37 -4.30
C GLU A 124 19.74 -3.84 -4.43
N LEU A 125 18.80 -3.15 -3.77
CA LEU A 125 18.69 -1.69 -3.76
C LEU A 125 19.34 -1.02 -2.54
N ASP A 126 20.01 -1.77 -1.67
CA ASP A 126 20.55 -1.30 -0.39
C ASP A 126 19.48 -0.62 0.50
N ILE A 127 18.29 -1.21 0.55
CA ILE A 127 17.19 -0.82 1.44
C ILE A 127 17.16 -1.80 2.61
N ASP A 128 17.20 -1.27 3.84
CA ASP A 128 17.09 -2.08 5.04
C ASP A 128 15.76 -2.84 5.07
N TYR A 129 15.84 -4.15 5.32
CA TYR A 129 14.68 -5.03 5.41
C TYR A 129 14.74 -5.88 6.66
N ASP A 130 13.79 -5.65 7.57
CA ASP A 130 13.65 -6.39 8.81
C ASP A 130 12.69 -7.57 8.62
N ASN A 131 13.21 -8.79 8.73
CA ASN A 131 12.41 -10.01 8.60
C ASN A 131 11.45 -10.22 9.78
N ASP A 132 11.71 -9.65 10.94
CA ASP A 132 10.85 -9.78 12.12
C ASP A 132 9.61 -8.87 12.01
N GLU A 133 9.72 -7.74 11.32
CA GLU A 133 8.62 -6.83 11.00
C GLU A 133 7.88 -7.20 9.71
N ALA A 134 8.44 -8.11 8.91
CA ALA A 134 7.83 -8.59 7.68
C ALA A 134 6.44 -9.19 7.94
N HIS A 135 5.54 -9.02 6.96
CA HIS A 135 4.10 -9.37 7.05
C HIS A 135 3.27 -8.43 7.94
N SER A 136 3.87 -7.39 8.51
CA SER A 136 3.11 -6.26 9.04
C SER A 136 2.68 -5.35 7.89
N ALA A 137 1.38 -5.15 7.69
CA ALA A 137 0.86 -4.34 6.58
C ALA A 137 1.46 -2.92 6.53
N ALA A 138 1.73 -2.32 7.69
CA ALA A 138 2.34 -0.99 7.76
C ALA A 138 3.81 -1.01 7.32
N TYR A 139 4.55 -2.03 7.74
CA TYR A 139 5.96 -2.20 7.37
C TYR A 139 6.10 -2.50 5.88
N ASP A 140 5.31 -3.46 5.37
CA ASP A 140 5.36 -3.84 3.96
C ASP A 140 4.97 -2.67 3.04
N ALA A 141 3.97 -1.87 3.43
CA ALA A 141 3.59 -0.67 2.69
C ALA A 141 4.71 0.38 2.69
N MET A 142 5.39 0.60 3.83
CA MET A 142 6.51 1.53 3.94
C MET A 142 7.68 1.10 3.06
N VAL A 143 8.07 -0.16 3.14
CA VAL A 143 9.18 -0.71 2.35
C VAL A 143 8.86 -0.69 0.86
N THR A 144 7.62 -1.05 0.48
CA THR A 144 7.15 -0.95 -0.91
C THR A 144 7.27 0.48 -1.44
N ALA A 145 6.91 1.47 -0.63
CA ALA A 145 7.04 2.88 -1.01
C ALA A 145 8.50 3.32 -1.13
N GLN A 146 9.41 2.83 -0.27
CA GLN A 146 10.85 3.06 -0.38
C GLN A 146 11.41 2.48 -1.68
N VAL A 147 11.07 1.23 -1.99
CA VAL A 147 11.46 0.56 -3.25
C VAL A 147 10.99 1.37 -4.45
N PHE A 148 9.72 1.78 -4.47
CA PHE A 148 9.16 2.59 -5.54
C PHE A 148 9.92 3.92 -5.71
N CYS A 149 10.09 4.68 -4.63
CA CYS A 149 10.81 5.96 -4.67
C CYS A 149 12.25 5.79 -5.14
N LYS A 150 12.95 4.77 -4.63
CA LYS A 150 14.34 4.48 -5.00
C LYS A 150 14.46 4.20 -6.49
N ILE A 151 13.67 3.28 -7.02
CA ILE A 151 13.73 2.90 -8.44
C ILE A 151 13.41 4.10 -9.34
N ILE A 152 12.34 4.85 -9.04
CA ILE A 152 11.95 5.99 -9.88
C ILE A 152 12.95 7.14 -9.80
N ASN A 153 13.52 7.41 -8.62
CA ASN A 153 14.51 8.47 -8.46
C ASN A 153 15.85 8.16 -9.12
N ASP A 154 16.22 6.89 -9.15
CA ASP A 154 17.48 6.43 -9.78
C ASP A 154 17.32 6.14 -11.27
N PHE A 155 16.09 6.18 -11.80
CA PHE A 155 15.82 5.94 -13.22
C PHE A 155 16.21 7.15 -14.07
N ASP A 156 17.29 7.02 -14.83
CA ASP A 156 17.80 8.10 -15.70
C ASP A 156 17.00 8.26 -17.01
N GLY A 157 16.00 7.43 -17.23
CA GLY A 157 15.23 7.41 -18.46
C GLY A 157 15.98 6.72 -19.61
N ILE A 158 15.23 6.31 -20.61
CA ILE A 158 15.79 5.91 -21.91
C ILE A 158 15.90 7.23 -22.69
N ASN A 159 17.13 7.73 -22.84
CA ASN A 159 17.43 8.83 -23.73
C ASN A 159 17.46 8.34 -25.18
#